data_d2926d0d3d3e3254d0fb50ee41fe4966
#
_entry.id   d2926d0d3d3e3254d0fb50ee41fe4966
#
_cell.length_a   1.000
_cell.length_b   1.000
_cell.length_c   1.000
_cell.angle_alpha   90.00
_cell.angle_beta   90.00
_cell.angle_gamma   90.00
#
_symmetry.space_group_name_H-M   'P 1'
#
loop_
_entity.id
_entity.type
_entity.pdbx_description
1 polymer ?
#
loop_
_entity_poly.entity_id
_entity_poly.type
_entity_poly.pdbx_seq_one_letter_code
_entity_poly.pdbx_strand_id
1 'polypeptide(L)'
;MRLSLSFLPREDRFFFLLHQSTINIQEVARRLQDLMANFENVPAKVREIKELEEHGDQIIHDITHSLYRTFVTPIDREDILELAGRLDDVVDSMEEAARYTLEYGIEETTEYARHLSTIIVSCADQLEQAVSLLSSRGSKLRDILPMAEELNRLENEADLVTSRAMGELFSN
;
A
#
# COMPACT_ATOMS: atom_id res chain seq x y z
N MET A 1 5.36 -5.14 21.06
CA MET A 1 6.61 -5.82 21.45
C MET A 1 7.67 -5.45 20.41
N ARG A 2 8.58 -4.48 20.70
CA ARG A 2 9.62 -4.07 19.74
C ARG A 2 10.67 -5.17 19.65
N LEU A 3 10.61 -6.00 18.62
CA LEU A 3 11.73 -6.85 18.25
C LEU A 3 12.90 -5.97 17.86
N SER A 4 14.03 -6.10 18.59
CA SER A 4 15.24 -5.36 18.29
C SER A 4 15.79 -5.81 16.94
N LEU A 5 15.66 -4.97 15.91
CA LEU A 5 16.17 -5.14 14.54
C LEU A 5 17.70 -5.43 14.48
N SER A 6 18.42 -5.28 15.60
CA SER A 6 19.87 -5.47 15.67
C SER A 6 20.32 -6.94 15.61
N PHE A 7 19.42 -7.91 15.71
CA PHE A 7 19.73 -9.34 15.72
C PHE A 7 19.45 -10.07 14.40
N LEU A 8 18.78 -9.42 13.43
CA LEU A 8 18.55 -10.00 12.11
C LEU A 8 19.85 -9.95 11.26
N PRO A 9 20.16 -11.02 10.48
CA PRO A 9 21.16 -10.91 9.43
C PRO A 9 20.85 -9.71 8.54
N ARG A 10 21.89 -8.99 8.09
CA ARG A 10 21.72 -7.73 7.36
C ARG A 10 20.88 -7.90 6.08
N GLU A 11 20.96 -9.05 5.46
CA GLU A 11 20.20 -9.39 4.25
C GLU A 11 18.70 -9.55 4.54
N ASP A 12 18.34 -10.22 5.65
CA ASP A 12 16.96 -10.46 6.05
C ASP A 12 16.25 -9.15 6.49
N ARG A 13 17.02 -8.13 6.87
CA ARG A 13 16.48 -6.85 7.33
C ARG A 13 15.76 -6.08 6.23
N PHE A 14 16.26 -6.08 4.99
CA PHE A 14 15.59 -5.39 3.87
C PHE A 14 14.24 -6.01 3.57
N PHE A 15 14.20 -7.33 3.44
CA PHE A 15 12.94 -8.04 3.22
C PHE A 15 11.95 -7.84 4.37
N PHE A 16 12.45 -7.82 5.61
CA PHE A 16 11.61 -7.51 6.78
C PHE A 16 10.99 -6.11 6.67
N LEU A 17 11.77 -5.08 6.33
CA LEU A 17 11.27 -3.71 6.20
C LEU A 17 10.30 -3.56 5.02
N LEU A 18 10.59 -4.17 3.87
CA LEU A 18 9.67 -4.21 2.74
C LEU A 18 8.34 -4.89 3.11
N HIS A 19 8.39 -5.99 3.85
CA HIS A 19 7.19 -6.65 4.35
C HIS A 19 6.43 -5.79 5.38
N GLN A 20 7.13 -5.06 6.27
CA GLN A 20 6.48 -4.10 7.16
C GLN A 20 5.77 -2.98 6.38
N SER A 21 6.35 -2.51 5.28
CA SER A 21 5.69 -1.54 4.39
C SER A 21 4.39 -2.10 3.80
N THR A 22 4.38 -3.36 3.32
CA THR A 22 3.14 -3.95 2.78
C THR A 22 2.08 -4.22 3.85
N ILE A 23 2.46 -4.55 5.08
CA ILE A 23 1.51 -4.63 6.21
C ILE A 23 0.90 -3.25 6.50
N ASN A 24 1.71 -2.19 6.46
CA ASN A 24 1.21 -0.82 6.60
C ASN A 24 0.23 -0.44 5.48
N ILE A 25 0.54 -0.79 4.23
CA ILE A 25 -0.36 -0.61 3.07
C ILE A 25 -1.71 -1.30 3.30
N GLN A 26 -1.72 -2.54 3.80
CA GLN A 26 -2.97 -3.25 4.12
C GLN A 26 -3.78 -2.50 5.19
N GLU A 27 -3.15 -1.97 6.23
CA GLU A 27 -3.86 -1.24 7.29
C GLU A 27 -4.44 0.08 6.74
N VAL A 28 -3.67 0.84 5.94
CA VAL A 28 -4.15 2.06 5.27
C VAL A 28 -5.34 1.74 4.35
N ALA A 29 -5.22 0.68 3.53
CA ALA A 29 -6.30 0.26 2.62
C ALA A 29 -7.60 -0.08 3.38
N ARG A 30 -7.49 -0.78 4.51
CA ARG A 30 -8.65 -1.10 5.36
C ARG A 30 -9.25 0.15 6.01
N ARG A 31 -8.44 1.11 6.44
CA ARG A 31 -8.93 2.39 6.97
C ARG A 31 -9.63 3.22 5.89
N LEU A 32 -9.08 3.25 4.68
CA LEU A 32 -9.72 3.90 3.55
C LEU A 32 -11.04 3.22 3.18
N GLN A 33 -11.10 1.89 3.18
CA GLN A 33 -12.33 1.14 2.94
C GLN A 33 -13.38 1.45 4.02
N ASP A 34 -13.00 1.49 5.31
CA ASP A 34 -13.92 1.86 6.38
C ASP A 34 -14.39 3.31 6.24
N LEU A 35 -13.51 4.24 5.84
CA LEU A 35 -13.91 5.62 5.54
C LEU A 35 -14.97 5.66 4.44
N MET A 36 -14.78 4.90 3.35
CA MET A 36 -15.72 4.89 2.21
C MET A 36 -17.02 4.14 2.53
N ALA A 37 -16.97 3.07 3.33
CA ALA A 37 -18.15 2.27 3.69
C ALA A 37 -19.00 2.93 4.78
N ASN A 38 -18.37 3.54 5.77
CA ASN A 38 -18.98 4.15 6.95
C ASN A 38 -18.53 5.62 7.02
N PHE A 39 -19.20 6.50 6.23
CA PHE A 39 -18.79 7.89 6.08
C PHE A 39 -19.21 8.75 7.27
N GLU A 40 -18.76 8.35 8.46
CA GLU A 40 -18.99 9.02 9.74
C GLU A 40 -17.66 9.34 10.42
N ASN A 41 -17.63 10.42 11.21
CA ASN A 41 -16.41 10.87 11.89
C ASN A 41 -15.21 11.06 10.94
N VAL A 42 -15.49 11.50 9.70
CA VAL A 42 -14.51 11.63 8.61
C VAL A 42 -13.20 12.28 9.04
N PRO A 43 -13.20 13.42 9.80
CA PRO A 43 -11.94 14.05 10.22
C PRO A 43 -11.06 13.15 11.12
N ALA A 44 -11.67 12.28 11.92
CA ALA A 44 -10.91 11.34 12.76
C ALA A 44 -10.30 10.22 11.93
N LYS A 45 -11.08 9.64 11.00
CA LYS A 45 -10.61 8.57 10.11
C LYS A 45 -9.50 9.05 9.16
N VAL A 46 -9.63 10.25 8.61
CA VAL A 46 -8.57 10.84 7.76
C VAL A 46 -7.28 11.04 8.55
N ARG A 47 -7.38 11.46 9.81
CA ARG A 47 -6.20 11.60 10.68
C ARG A 47 -5.54 10.25 10.97
N GLU A 48 -6.32 9.19 11.22
CA GLU A 48 -5.78 7.85 11.41
C GLU A 48 -5.03 7.36 10.17
N ILE A 49 -5.54 7.65 8.97
CA ILE A 49 -4.87 7.34 7.70
C ILE A 49 -3.56 8.12 7.57
N LYS A 50 -3.56 9.41 7.92
CA LYS A 50 -2.34 10.23 7.92
C LYS A 50 -1.27 9.72 8.90
N GLU A 51 -1.68 9.27 10.10
CA GLU A 51 -0.74 8.68 11.08
C GLU A 51 -0.10 7.38 10.55
N LEU A 52 -0.84 6.61 9.74
CA LEU A 52 -0.32 5.40 9.09
C LEU A 52 0.62 5.74 7.91
N GLU A 53 0.35 6.80 7.15
CA GLU A 53 1.26 7.29 6.11
C GLU A 53 2.57 7.75 6.72
N GLU A 54 2.55 8.58 7.79
CA GLU A 54 3.76 8.99 8.52
C GLU A 54 4.55 7.78 9.08
N HIS A 55 3.86 6.69 9.44
CA HIS A 55 4.50 5.44 9.81
C HIS A 55 5.15 4.75 8.60
N GLY A 56 4.50 4.76 7.43
CA GLY A 56 5.05 4.29 6.15
C GLY A 56 6.33 5.01 5.78
N ASP A 57 6.32 6.35 5.79
CA ASP A 57 7.48 7.22 5.57
C ASP A 57 8.69 6.81 6.44
N GLN A 58 8.43 6.51 7.73
CA GLN A 58 9.51 6.08 8.62
C GLN A 58 10.08 4.72 8.20
N ILE A 59 9.27 3.78 7.70
CA ILE A 59 9.75 2.49 7.19
C ILE A 59 10.63 2.71 5.96
N ILE A 60 10.21 3.56 5.01
CA ILE A 60 10.98 3.89 3.80
C ILE A 60 12.29 4.59 4.14
N HIS A 61 12.26 5.51 5.11
CA HIS A 61 13.47 6.13 5.64
C HIS A 61 14.44 5.08 6.21
N ASP A 62 13.94 4.11 6.97
CA ASP A 62 14.75 3.04 7.56
C ASP A 62 15.34 2.10 6.49
N ILE A 63 14.62 1.82 5.39
CA ILE A 63 15.13 1.08 4.23
C ILE A 63 16.29 1.85 3.62
N THR A 64 16.07 3.12 3.28
CA THR A 64 17.06 4.00 2.65
C THR A 64 18.32 4.15 3.52
N HIS A 65 18.14 4.43 4.80
CA HIS A 65 19.25 4.54 5.75
C HIS A 65 20.04 3.22 5.89
N SER A 66 19.34 2.07 5.87
CA SER A 66 19.98 0.75 5.93
C SER A 66 20.80 0.48 4.67
N LEU A 67 20.34 0.91 3.50
CA LEU A 67 21.08 0.81 2.23
C LEU A 67 22.40 1.59 2.27
N TYR A 68 22.40 2.81 2.78
CA TYR A 68 23.63 3.62 2.89
C TYR A 68 24.68 2.99 3.82
N ARG A 69 24.27 2.17 4.78
CA ARG A 69 25.15 1.53 5.77
C ARG A 69 25.52 0.09 5.44
N THR A 70 24.97 -0.46 4.35
CA THR A 70 25.18 -1.87 3.97
C THR A 70 25.97 -1.92 2.67
N PHE A 71 27.08 -2.67 2.67
CA PHE A 71 27.94 -2.81 1.49
C PHE A 71 27.43 -3.86 0.51
N VAL A 72 26.85 -4.96 1.04
CA VAL A 72 26.27 -6.07 0.25
C VAL A 72 24.78 -6.16 0.53
N THR A 73 23.95 -6.16 -0.51
CA THR A 73 22.49 -6.28 -0.45
C THR A 73 22.04 -7.62 -1.05
N PRO A 74 20.88 -8.18 -0.62
CA PRO A 74 20.40 -9.49 -1.10
C PRO A 74 19.94 -9.47 -2.57
N ILE A 75 19.49 -8.33 -3.06
CA ILE A 75 19.15 -8.04 -4.47
C ILE A 75 19.77 -6.69 -4.84
N ASP A 76 19.62 -6.28 -6.09
CA ASP A 76 20.16 -5.00 -6.54
C ASP A 76 19.65 -3.84 -5.67
N ARG A 77 20.55 -2.94 -5.33
CA ARG A 77 20.25 -1.78 -4.48
C ARG A 77 19.23 -0.84 -5.13
N GLU A 78 19.32 -0.66 -6.44
CA GLU A 78 18.39 0.18 -7.19
C GLU A 78 16.99 -0.43 -7.19
N ASP A 79 16.88 -1.77 -7.31
CA ASP A 79 15.59 -2.48 -7.23
C ASP A 79 14.95 -2.34 -5.84
N ILE A 80 15.74 -2.38 -4.76
CA ILE A 80 15.21 -2.17 -3.39
C ILE A 80 14.66 -0.75 -3.25
N LEU A 81 15.38 0.26 -3.75
CA LEU A 81 14.95 1.66 -3.68
C LEU A 81 13.71 1.90 -4.53
N GLU A 82 13.68 1.34 -5.74
CA GLU A 82 12.52 1.48 -6.62
C GLU A 82 11.28 0.83 -6.01
N LEU A 83 11.40 -0.41 -5.51
CA LEU A 83 10.29 -1.09 -4.85
C LEU A 83 9.81 -0.31 -3.62
N ALA A 84 10.72 0.16 -2.76
CA ALA A 84 10.38 0.94 -1.59
C ALA A 84 9.64 2.23 -1.97
N GLY A 85 10.12 2.98 -2.97
CA GLY A 85 9.44 4.18 -3.46
C GLY A 85 8.05 3.89 -4.05
N ARG A 86 7.88 2.76 -4.77
CA ARG A 86 6.55 2.37 -5.28
C ARG A 86 5.57 1.98 -4.18
N LEU A 87 6.05 1.36 -3.11
CA LEU A 87 5.22 1.05 -1.94
C LEU A 87 4.77 2.32 -1.21
N ASP A 88 5.63 3.32 -1.16
CA ASP A 88 5.35 4.66 -0.62
C ASP A 88 4.28 5.39 -1.45
N ASP A 89 4.47 5.47 -2.77
CA ASP A 89 3.52 6.06 -3.71
C ASP A 89 2.07 5.52 -3.51
N VAL A 90 1.94 4.23 -3.14
CA VAL A 90 0.63 3.61 -2.88
C VAL A 90 -0.01 4.15 -1.61
N VAL A 91 0.76 4.30 -0.53
CA VAL A 91 0.27 4.85 0.75
C VAL A 91 -0.11 6.31 0.59
N ASP A 92 0.75 7.10 -0.05
CA ASP A 92 0.51 8.52 -0.34
C ASP A 92 -0.78 8.73 -1.13
N SER A 93 -1.00 7.93 -2.17
CA SER A 93 -2.22 8.01 -3.00
C SER A 93 -3.49 7.71 -2.20
N MET A 94 -3.42 6.77 -1.24
CA MET A 94 -4.55 6.45 -0.37
C MET A 94 -4.81 7.55 0.67
N GLU A 95 -3.75 8.14 1.24
CA GLU A 95 -3.86 9.29 2.13
C GLU A 95 -4.46 10.49 1.39
N GLU A 96 -3.95 10.79 0.20
CA GLU A 96 -4.43 11.89 -0.63
C GLU A 96 -5.93 11.73 -0.95
N ALA A 97 -6.37 10.53 -1.32
CA ALA A 97 -7.79 10.24 -1.56
C ALA A 97 -8.65 10.47 -0.31
N ALA A 98 -8.17 10.05 0.87
CA ALA A 98 -8.85 10.29 2.14
C ALA A 98 -8.89 11.80 2.48
N ARG A 99 -7.80 12.51 2.32
CA ARG A 99 -7.66 13.95 2.58
C ARG A 99 -8.59 14.78 1.68
N TYR A 100 -8.73 14.41 0.41
CA TYR A 100 -9.64 15.08 -0.52
C TYR A 100 -11.11 15.01 -0.09
N THR A 101 -11.52 14.00 0.69
CA THR A 101 -12.90 13.97 1.23
C THR A 101 -13.19 15.18 2.14
N LEU A 102 -12.19 15.64 2.89
CA LEU A 102 -12.29 16.83 3.73
C LEU A 102 -12.10 18.12 2.94
N GLU A 103 -11.07 18.17 2.09
CA GLU A 103 -10.71 19.39 1.35
C GLU A 103 -11.82 19.84 0.40
N TYR A 104 -12.51 18.88 -0.22
CA TYR A 104 -13.62 19.17 -1.14
C TYR A 104 -14.99 19.18 -0.48
N GLY A 105 -15.05 18.98 0.83
CA GLY A 105 -16.30 19.01 1.59
C GLY A 105 -17.29 17.93 1.14
N ILE A 106 -16.77 16.72 0.86
CA ILE A 106 -17.62 15.58 0.48
C ILE A 106 -18.54 15.23 1.66
N GLU A 107 -19.83 15.17 1.41
CA GLU A 107 -20.85 14.90 2.44
C GLU A 107 -21.23 13.41 2.48
N GLU A 108 -21.13 12.70 1.36
CA GLU A 108 -21.43 11.26 1.24
C GLU A 108 -20.55 10.59 0.19
N THR A 109 -20.36 9.28 0.35
CA THR A 109 -19.63 8.46 -0.62
C THR A 109 -20.54 7.84 -1.65
N THR A 110 -19.99 7.55 -2.83
CA THR A 110 -20.69 6.84 -3.90
C THR A 110 -20.47 5.34 -3.81
N GLU A 111 -21.34 4.55 -4.45
CA GLU A 111 -21.13 3.10 -4.64
C GLU A 111 -19.81 2.81 -5.36
N TYR A 112 -19.40 3.69 -6.29
CA TYR A 112 -18.12 3.57 -7.00
C TYR A 112 -16.92 3.72 -6.05
N ALA A 113 -16.95 4.69 -5.14
CA ALA A 113 -15.88 4.89 -4.15
C ALA A 113 -15.79 3.68 -3.19
N ARG A 114 -16.92 3.14 -2.76
CA ARG A 114 -16.98 1.92 -1.92
C ARG A 114 -16.43 0.71 -2.67
N HIS A 115 -16.77 0.55 -3.95
CA HIS A 115 -16.26 -0.56 -4.75
C HIS A 115 -14.76 -0.44 -4.99
N LEU A 116 -14.26 0.75 -5.37
CA LEU A 116 -12.83 1.00 -5.55
C LEU A 116 -12.03 0.74 -4.28
N SER A 117 -12.52 1.18 -3.12
CA SER A 117 -11.84 0.90 -1.84
C SER A 117 -11.76 -0.60 -1.52
N THR A 118 -12.75 -1.40 -1.94
CA THR A 118 -12.73 -2.86 -1.81
C THR A 118 -11.67 -3.49 -2.72
N ILE A 119 -11.55 -3.00 -3.95
CA ILE A 119 -10.50 -3.44 -4.90
C ILE A 119 -9.11 -3.10 -4.33
N ILE A 120 -8.93 -1.91 -3.76
CA ILE A 120 -7.66 -1.48 -3.14
C ILE A 120 -7.25 -2.43 -2.01
N VAL A 121 -8.16 -2.85 -1.14
CA VAL A 121 -7.87 -3.85 -0.10
C VAL A 121 -7.42 -5.17 -0.72
N SER A 122 -8.10 -5.63 -1.77
CA SER A 122 -7.71 -6.86 -2.46
C SER A 122 -6.32 -6.74 -3.10
N CYS A 123 -5.98 -5.59 -3.68
CA CYS A 123 -4.64 -5.31 -4.20
C CYS A 123 -3.57 -5.32 -3.09
N ALA A 124 -3.86 -4.71 -1.94
CA ALA A 124 -2.96 -4.68 -0.79
C ALA A 124 -2.67 -6.09 -0.26
N ASP A 125 -3.69 -6.97 -0.23
CA ASP A 125 -3.53 -8.37 0.19
C ASP A 125 -2.67 -9.17 -0.80
N GLN A 126 -2.79 -8.96 -2.12
CA GLN A 126 -1.93 -9.59 -3.13
C GLN A 126 -0.49 -9.08 -3.02
N LEU A 127 -0.32 -7.78 -2.78
CA LEU A 127 1.00 -7.15 -2.66
C LEU A 127 1.76 -7.68 -1.43
N GLU A 128 1.08 -7.81 -0.28
CA GLU A 128 1.67 -8.41 0.93
C GLU A 128 2.12 -9.84 0.68
N GLN A 129 1.27 -10.67 0.06
CA GLN A 129 1.61 -12.05 -0.28
C GLN A 129 2.83 -12.11 -1.21
N ALA A 130 2.88 -11.27 -2.25
CA ALA A 130 4.00 -11.23 -3.18
C ALA A 130 5.32 -10.83 -2.49
N VAL A 131 5.30 -9.79 -1.66
CA VAL A 131 6.50 -9.31 -0.95
C VAL A 131 6.94 -10.28 0.15
N SER A 132 6.00 -10.94 0.84
CA SER A 132 6.34 -11.97 1.83
C SER A 132 7.13 -13.13 1.21
N LEU A 133 6.85 -13.48 -0.05
CA LEU A 133 7.58 -14.52 -0.79
C LEU A 133 9.04 -14.11 -1.09
N LEU A 134 9.36 -12.82 -1.22
CA LEU A 134 10.74 -12.36 -1.46
C LEU A 134 11.68 -12.74 -0.31
N SER A 135 11.19 -12.78 0.91
CA SER A 135 11.95 -13.16 2.11
C SER A 135 12.11 -14.66 2.29
N SER A 136 11.33 -15.46 1.58
CA SER A 136 11.27 -16.91 1.76
C SER A 136 12.43 -17.58 1.04
N ARG A 137 13.30 -18.27 1.78
CA ARG A 137 14.41 -19.03 1.22
C ARG A 137 13.88 -20.16 0.32
N GLY A 138 14.22 -20.09 -0.98
CA GLY A 138 13.81 -21.08 -1.98
C GLY A 138 12.60 -20.65 -2.81
N SER A 139 11.96 -19.51 -2.54
CA SER A 139 10.99 -18.89 -3.43
C SER A 139 11.64 -18.55 -4.77
N LYS A 140 10.86 -18.73 -5.84
CA LYS A 140 11.26 -18.36 -7.18
C LYS A 140 10.37 -17.22 -7.65
N LEU A 141 10.88 -16.39 -8.55
CA LEU A 141 10.12 -15.31 -9.17
C LEU A 141 8.76 -15.79 -9.73
N ARG A 142 8.71 -17.02 -10.27
CA ARG A 142 7.48 -17.65 -10.75
C ARG A 142 6.39 -17.83 -9.68
N ASP A 143 6.77 -17.87 -8.40
CA ASP A 143 5.83 -18.07 -7.30
C ASP A 143 5.06 -16.76 -7.01
N ILE A 144 5.58 -15.62 -7.49
CA ILE A 144 4.95 -14.28 -7.39
C ILE A 144 4.01 -14.01 -8.58
N LEU A 145 4.17 -14.70 -9.72
CA LEU A 145 3.38 -14.46 -10.92
C LEU A 145 1.85 -14.51 -10.71
N PRO A 146 1.28 -15.46 -9.93
CA PRO A 146 -0.16 -15.47 -9.69
C PRO A 146 -0.68 -14.19 -9.02
N MET A 147 0.10 -13.60 -8.10
CA MET A 147 -0.26 -12.33 -7.44
C MET A 147 -0.20 -11.16 -8.43
N ALA A 148 0.81 -11.15 -9.31
CA ALA A 148 0.92 -10.13 -10.36
C ALA A 148 -0.22 -10.24 -11.39
N GLU A 149 -0.63 -11.44 -11.78
CA GLU A 149 -1.78 -11.67 -12.65
C GLU A 149 -3.08 -11.19 -11.99
N GLU A 150 -3.27 -11.48 -10.70
CA GLU A 150 -4.45 -11.02 -9.97
C GLU A 150 -4.45 -9.50 -9.78
N LEU A 151 -3.30 -8.87 -9.50
CA LEU A 151 -3.17 -7.40 -9.45
C LEU A 151 -3.59 -6.77 -10.79
N ASN A 152 -3.13 -7.31 -11.92
CA ASN A 152 -3.52 -6.81 -13.24
C ASN A 152 -5.03 -7.01 -13.52
N ARG A 153 -5.64 -8.09 -13.02
CA ARG A 153 -7.09 -8.30 -13.12
C ARG A 153 -7.85 -7.25 -12.28
N LEU A 154 -7.38 -6.97 -11.08
CA LEU A 154 -7.99 -5.97 -10.17
C LEU A 154 -7.84 -4.55 -10.72
N GLU A 155 -6.71 -4.22 -11.34
CA GLU A 155 -6.49 -2.95 -12.04
C GLU A 155 -7.51 -2.76 -13.17
N ASN A 156 -7.69 -3.77 -14.04
CA ASN A 156 -8.68 -3.70 -15.11
C ASN A 156 -10.13 -3.56 -14.57
N GLU A 157 -10.43 -4.18 -13.43
CA GLU A 157 -11.72 -4.00 -12.75
C GLU A 157 -11.88 -2.56 -12.24
N ALA A 158 -10.86 -2.00 -11.62
CA ALA A 158 -10.86 -0.62 -11.12
C ALA A 158 -11.04 0.40 -12.25
N ASP A 159 -10.39 0.18 -13.40
CA ASP A 159 -10.52 1.01 -14.60
C ASP A 159 -11.96 1.04 -15.12
N LEU A 160 -12.63 -0.13 -15.15
CA LEU A 160 -14.03 -0.21 -15.54
C LEU A 160 -14.96 0.54 -14.57
N VAL A 161 -14.71 0.42 -13.27
CA VAL A 161 -15.48 1.12 -12.23
C VAL A 161 -15.27 2.63 -12.37
N THR A 162 -14.04 3.08 -12.51
CA THR A 162 -13.68 4.49 -12.69
C THR A 162 -14.31 5.07 -13.96
N SER A 163 -14.21 4.35 -15.08
CA SER A 163 -14.81 4.78 -16.36
C SER A 163 -16.33 4.96 -16.27
N ARG A 164 -17.02 4.05 -15.56
CA ARG A 164 -18.47 4.17 -15.32
C ARG A 164 -18.80 5.36 -14.42
N ALA A 165 -18.06 5.54 -13.34
CA ALA A 165 -18.23 6.68 -12.42
C ALA A 165 -18.09 8.02 -13.16
N MET A 166 -17.06 8.14 -13.99
CA MET A 166 -16.83 9.34 -14.81
C MET A 166 -17.92 9.53 -15.85
N GLY A 167 -18.38 8.45 -16.52
CA GLY A 167 -19.48 8.52 -17.47
C GLY A 167 -20.78 9.02 -16.82
N GLU A 168 -21.11 8.57 -15.62
CA GLU A 168 -22.30 8.99 -14.89
C GLU A 168 -22.19 10.46 -14.45
N LEU A 169 -21.01 10.88 -13.94
CA LEU A 169 -20.76 12.25 -13.50
C LEU A 169 -20.97 13.28 -14.63
N PHE A 170 -20.64 12.93 -15.87
CA PHE A 170 -20.79 13.83 -17.03
C PHE A 170 -22.07 13.60 -17.85
N SER A 171 -22.95 12.70 -17.42
CA SER A 171 -24.22 12.42 -18.10
C SER A 171 -25.42 13.18 -17.54
N ASN A 172 -25.24 13.98 -16.48
CA ASN A 172 -26.29 14.80 -15.83
C ASN A 172 -26.14 16.27 -16.20
#